data_4f7540dea27c4dfe6f11c611131cb995
#
_entry.id   4f7540dea27c4dfe6f11c611131cb995
#
_cell.length_a   1.000
_cell.length_b   1.000
_cell.length_c   1.000
_cell.angle_alpha   90.00
_cell.angle_beta   90.00
_cell.angle_gamma   90.00
#
_symmetry.space_group_name_H-M   'P 1'
#
loop_
_entity.id
_entity.type
_entity.pdbx_description
1 polymer ?
#
loop_
_entity_poly.entity_id
_entity_poly.type
_entity_poly.pdbx_seq_one_letter_code
_entity_poly.pdbx_strand_id
1 'polypeptide(L)'
;MKKMELLEGIGEMDEAWIAEAARPVKRIGMKRHLLRVAAAAAAVLAISVIIPNLNAEAAYATQRLPVVGSFFKAVTFRQYSYYDAKHEANVEQPVIENADEAVNKDIDQAVTRAIDDFKQAAAGDGYAGMNVDYEVVSETEQYYCLRLAFEETAADGYEYSSYYVLDRKSGQQVDLMTFLDTDDKVQAANEAIVRQMKDEMAADDSRSYFVDDADDLEGNFTTVTKETQFYVKDARTIVVCFAEGEVAPYYMGECRFEISLDAVGKGHL
;
A
#
# COMPACT_ATOMS: atom_id res chain seq x y z
N MET A 1 41.71 42.78 7.36
CA MET A 1 40.92 42.95 8.61
C MET A 1 40.28 41.66 9.17
N LYS A 2 40.47 40.49 8.56
CA LYS A 2 39.85 39.23 9.05
C LYS A 2 40.80 38.29 9.82
N LYS A 3 42.08 38.59 9.89
CA LYS A 3 43.08 37.73 10.58
C LYS A 3 43.30 38.09 12.06
N MET A 4 42.99 39.34 12.44
CA MET A 4 43.17 39.82 13.80
C MET A 4 41.96 39.50 14.71
N GLU A 5 40.74 39.53 14.17
CA GLU A 5 39.50 39.11 14.88
C GLU A 5 39.47 37.62 15.21
N LEU A 6 40.14 36.79 14.41
CA LEU A 6 40.22 35.34 14.67
C LEU A 6 41.21 35.01 15.80
N LEU A 7 42.21 35.85 16.01
CA LEU A 7 43.21 35.69 17.07
C LEU A 7 42.71 36.21 18.43
N GLU A 8 41.84 37.23 18.44
CA GLU A 8 41.17 37.70 19.66
C GLU A 8 40.16 36.69 20.21
N GLY A 9 39.38 36.04 19.32
CA GLY A 9 38.41 35.00 19.68
C GLY A 9 39.04 33.72 20.27
N ILE A 10 40.33 33.47 20.00
CA ILE A 10 41.08 32.32 20.58
C ILE A 10 41.61 32.65 21.99
N GLY A 11 41.79 33.94 22.29
CA GLY A 11 42.28 34.40 23.61
C GLY A 11 41.24 34.37 24.73
N GLU A 12 39.93 34.25 24.37
CA GLU A 12 38.82 34.19 25.34
C GLU A 12 38.30 32.77 25.62
N MET A 13 38.97 31.74 25.08
CA MET A 13 38.54 30.35 25.35
C MET A 13 38.93 29.96 26.79
N ASP A 14 37.90 29.54 27.54
CA ASP A 14 38.01 29.04 28.90
C ASP A 14 39.05 27.90 28.97
N GLU A 15 40.03 28.00 29.89
CA GLU A 15 41.09 27.00 30.08
C GLU A 15 40.53 25.59 30.32
N ALA A 16 39.28 25.48 30.80
CA ALA A 16 38.58 24.22 30.96
C ALA A 16 38.32 23.50 29.62
N TRP A 17 38.03 24.23 28.54
CA TRP A 17 37.82 23.69 27.20
C TRP A 17 39.13 23.23 26.57
N ILE A 18 40.23 23.93 26.84
CA ILE A 18 41.55 23.54 26.34
C ILE A 18 42.02 22.28 27.07
N ALA A 19 41.74 22.16 28.38
CA ALA A 19 42.05 20.96 29.15
C ALA A 19 41.22 19.75 28.76
N GLU A 20 39.96 19.96 28.31
CA GLU A 20 39.09 18.91 27.83
C GLU A 20 39.50 18.41 26.43
N ALA A 21 39.90 19.30 25.54
CA ALA A 21 40.44 18.98 24.22
C ALA A 21 41.80 18.25 24.29
N ALA A 22 42.59 18.46 25.34
CA ALA A 22 43.85 17.80 25.57
C ALA A 22 43.74 16.38 26.16
N ARG A 23 42.54 15.94 26.58
CA ARG A 23 42.33 14.56 27.06
C ARG A 23 42.55 13.59 25.93
N PRO A 24 43.41 12.56 26.10
CA PRO A 24 43.61 11.56 25.05
C PRO A 24 42.31 10.83 24.81
N VAL A 25 41.70 11.08 23.64
CA VAL A 25 40.53 10.30 23.16
C VAL A 25 41.00 8.87 23.08
N LYS A 26 40.43 8.00 23.91
CA LYS A 26 40.67 6.56 23.86
C LYS A 26 40.30 6.09 22.45
N ARG A 27 41.30 5.91 21.59
CA ARG A 27 41.11 5.40 20.22
C ARG A 27 40.54 3.99 20.34
N ILE A 28 39.22 3.89 20.31
CA ILE A 28 38.51 2.62 20.08
C ILE A 28 38.99 2.18 18.74
N GLY A 29 39.75 1.07 18.72
CA GLY A 29 40.55 0.67 17.59
C GLY A 29 39.71 0.65 16.31
N MET A 30 40.09 1.50 15.38
CA MET A 30 39.45 1.70 14.06
C MET A 30 39.17 0.37 13.34
N LYS A 31 39.95 -0.67 13.61
CA LYS A 31 39.74 -2.04 13.13
C LYS A 31 38.45 -2.69 13.66
N ARG A 32 38.05 -2.40 14.92
CA ARG A 32 36.80 -2.96 15.47
C ARG A 32 35.56 -2.21 14.97
N HIS A 33 35.68 -0.92 14.66
CA HIS A 33 34.59 -0.14 14.03
C HIS A 33 34.42 -0.55 12.56
N LEU A 34 35.52 -0.68 11.81
CA LEU A 34 35.50 -1.18 10.44
C LEU A 34 34.95 -2.60 10.37
N LEU A 35 35.29 -3.49 11.30
CA LEU A 35 34.75 -4.85 11.36
C LEU A 35 33.24 -4.86 11.68
N ARG A 36 32.74 -3.97 12.54
CA ARG A 36 31.30 -3.85 12.85
C ARG A 36 30.52 -3.26 11.70
N VAL A 37 31.06 -2.23 11.03
CA VAL A 37 30.45 -1.64 9.83
C VAL A 37 30.47 -2.63 8.66
N ALA A 38 31.58 -3.37 8.49
CA ALA A 38 31.66 -4.43 7.48
C ALA A 38 30.71 -5.61 7.78
N ALA A 39 30.54 -5.98 9.06
CA ALA A 39 29.59 -7.00 9.47
C ALA A 39 28.13 -6.55 9.30
N ALA A 40 27.82 -5.28 9.58
CA ALA A 40 26.50 -4.71 9.34
C ALA A 40 26.20 -4.60 7.84
N ALA A 41 27.16 -4.14 7.03
CA ALA A 41 27.03 -4.10 5.57
C ALA A 41 26.92 -5.51 4.95
N ALA A 42 27.66 -6.49 5.47
CA ALA A 42 27.55 -7.89 5.03
C ALA A 42 26.21 -8.50 5.45
N ALA A 43 25.65 -8.14 6.60
CA ALA A 43 24.31 -8.56 7.04
C ALA A 43 23.23 -7.95 6.14
N VAL A 44 23.31 -6.66 5.80
CA VAL A 44 22.39 -5.98 4.87
C VAL A 44 22.51 -6.57 3.47
N LEU A 45 23.72 -6.83 2.98
CA LEU A 45 23.92 -7.50 1.69
C LEU A 45 23.46 -8.96 1.70
N ALA A 46 23.63 -9.69 2.81
CA ALA A 46 23.12 -11.05 2.94
C ALA A 46 21.58 -11.05 2.98
N ILE A 47 20.95 -10.10 3.65
CA ILE A 47 19.49 -9.94 3.67
C ILE A 47 18.99 -9.58 2.26
N SER A 48 19.64 -8.64 1.55
CA SER A 48 19.22 -8.25 0.20
C SER A 48 19.45 -9.33 -0.87
N VAL A 49 20.34 -10.30 -0.64
CA VAL A 49 20.62 -11.43 -1.57
C VAL A 49 19.83 -12.69 -1.19
N ILE A 50 19.52 -12.89 0.10
CA ILE A 50 18.84 -14.10 0.58
C ILE A 50 17.32 -13.97 0.41
N ILE A 51 16.74 -12.79 0.67
CA ILE A 51 15.28 -12.57 0.57
C ILE A 51 14.73 -12.81 -0.86
N PRO A 52 15.39 -12.35 -1.95
CA PRO A 52 14.89 -12.63 -3.30
C PRO A 52 15.03 -14.10 -3.74
N ASN A 53 15.85 -14.90 -3.03
CA ASN A 53 16.13 -16.31 -3.38
C ASN A 53 15.45 -17.32 -2.45
N LEU A 54 14.77 -16.88 -1.40
CA LEU A 54 13.91 -17.74 -0.62
C LEU A 54 12.61 -17.94 -1.39
N ASN A 55 12.21 -19.19 -1.64
CA ASN A 55 10.85 -19.49 -2.07
C ASN A 55 9.86 -18.80 -1.12
N ALA A 56 8.80 -18.23 -1.67
CA ALA A 56 7.74 -17.59 -0.86
C ALA A 56 7.29 -18.47 0.30
N GLU A 57 7.21 -19.80 0.10
CA GLU A 57 6.91 -20.81 1.14
C GLU A 57 7.90 -20.79 2.33
N ALA A 58 9.18 -20.53 2.09
CA ALA A 58 10.17 -20.47 3.18
C ALA A 58 10.09 -19.15 3.97
N ALA A 59 9.71 -18.05 3.32
CA ALA A 59 9.48 -16.77 3.97
C ALA A 59 8.24 -16.81 4.89
N TYR A 60 7.18 -17.53 4.48
CA TYR A 60 5.96 -17.72 5.28
C TYR A 60 6.16 -18.69 6.46
N ALA A 61 7.10 -19.65 6.38
CA ALA A 61 7.33 -20.63 7.45
C ALA A 61 7.94 -20.03 8.73
N THR A 62 8.59 -18.85 8.65
CA THR A 62 9.18 -18.18 9.82
C THR A 62 8.19 -17.37 10.64
N GLN A 63 6.95 -17.21 10.17
CA GLN A 63 5.92 -16.36 10.80
C GLN A 63 5.04 -17.09 11.85
N ARG A 64 5.28 -18.38 12.13
CA ARG A 64 4.48 -19.17 13.07
C ARG A 64 4.91 -18.97 14.53
N LEU A 65 4.70 -17.78 15.07
CA LEU A 65 4.72 -17.57 16.52
C LEU A 65 3.30 -17.25 17.01
N PRO A 66 2.78 -17.91 18.06
CA PRO A 66 1.47 -17.57 18.59
C PRO A 66 1.53 -16.20 19.26
N VAL A 67 0.89 -15.21 18.65
CA VAL A 67 0.86 -13.85 19.17
C VAL A 67 -0.44 -13.62 19.92
N VAL A 68 -0.29 -13.25 21.18
CA VAL A 68 -1.37 -12.75 22.02
C VAL A 68 -1.63 -11.29 21.64
N GLY A 69 -2.72 -11.06 20.92
CA GLY A 69 -3.10 -9.74 20.41
C GLY A 69 -2.45 -9.45 19.03
N SER A 70 -3.15 -9.81 17.96
CA SER A 70 -2.65 -9.66 16.60
C SER A 70 -2.45 -8.19 16.20
N PHE A 71 -1.22 -7.73 16.32
CA PHE A 71 -0.80 -6.46 15.76
C PHE A 71 -0.38 -6.70 14.31
N PHE A 72 -1.19 -6.26 13.36
CA PHE A 72 -0.84 -6.34 11.94
C PHE A 72 0.11 -5.22 11.59
N LYS A 73 1.05 -5.52 10.72
CA LYS A 73 2.00 -4.56 10.16
C LYS A 73 2.35 -4.96 8.74
N ALA A 74 2.11 -4.08 7.80
CA ALA A 74 2.66 -4.23 6.46
C ALA A 74 4.14 -3.81 6.47
N VAL A 75 4.98 -4.65 5.91
CA VAL A 75 6.41 -4.37 5.71
C VAL A 75 6.78 -4.70 4.27
N THR A 76 7.63 -3.90 3.66
CA THR A 76 8.12 -4.20 2.31
C THR A 76 8.93 -5.49 2.33
N PHE A 77 8.44 -6.51 1.61
CA PHE A 77 9.04 -7.83 1.51
C PHE A 77 9.98 -7.94 0.33
N ARG A 78 9.55 -7.43 -0.84
CA ARG A 78 10.32 -7.47 -2.08
C ARG A 78 10.24 -6.10 -2.77
N GLN A 79 11.37 -5.68 -3.33
CA GLN A 79 11.44 -4.55 -4.25
C GLN A 79 11.94 -5.05 -5.60
N TYR A 80 11.27 -4.60 -6.65
CA TYR A 80 11.70 -4.80 -8.02
C TYR A 80 11.79 -3.44 -8.70
N SER A 81 12.91 -3.18 -9.36
CA SER A 81 13.09 -1.95 -10.14
C SER A 81 13.74 -2.29 -11.47
N TYR A 82 13.21 -1.68 -12.52
CA TYR A 82 13.76 -1.77 -13.87
C TYR A 82 13.77 -0.37 -14.48
N TYR A 83 14.82 -0.04 -15.21
CA TYR A 83 14.92 1.24 -15.91
C TYR A 83 15.79 1.11 -17.15
N ASP A 84 15.27 1.52 -18.29
CA ASP A 84 16.02 1.76 -19.53
C ASP A 84 15.49 2.99 -20.28
N ALA A 85 15.80 3.15 -21.56
CA ALA A 85 15.42 4.33 -22.35
C ALA A 85 13.90 4.43 -22.62
N LYS A 86 13.16 3.33 -22.50
CA LYS A 86 11.73 3.22 -22.85
C LYS A 86 10.89 2.56 -21.77
N HIS A 87 11.52 1.93 -20.78
CA HIS A 87 10.79 1.12 -19.81
C HIS A 87 11.21 1.48 -18.40
N GLU A 88 10.22 1.62 -17.52
CA GLU A 88 10.42 1.91 -16.10
C GLU A 88 9.49 1.06 -15.26
N ALA A 89 10.03 0.39 -14.24
CA ALA A 89 9.23 -0.28 -13.23
C ALA A 89 9.76 0.00 -11.85
N ASN A 90 8.85 0.27 -10.92
CA ASN A 90 9.12 0.37 -9.51
C ASN A 90 8.04 -0.39 -8.75
N VAL A 91 8.44 -1.40 -7.98
CA VAL A 91 7.52 -2.28 -7.26
C VAL A 91 7.93 -2.41 -5.82
N GLU A 92 7.03 -2.08 -4.93
CA GLU A 92 7.12 -2.37 -3.51
C GLU A 92 6.05 -3.40 -3.12
N GLN A 93 6.48 -4.65 -2.93
CA GLN A 93 5.58 -5.71 -2.51
C GLN A 93 5.53 -5.80 -0.98
N PRO A 94 4.36 -5.64 -0.34
CA PRO A 94 4.23 -5.85 1.10
C PRO A 94 4.11 -7.33 1.48
N VAL A 95 4.42 -7.61 2.75
CA VAL A 95 3.92 -8.75 3.52
C VAL A 95 3.21 -8.19 4.74
N ILE A 96 2.04 -8.71 5.05
CA ILE A 96 1.30 -8.34 6.25
C ILE A 96 1.65 -9.35 7.35
N GLU A 97 2.39 -8.89 8.36
CA GLU A 97 2.75 -9.70 9.52
C GLU A 97 1.49 -10.13 10.27
N ASN A 98 1.42 -11.40 10.67
CA ASN A 98 0.29 -12.03 11.37
C ASN A 98 -1.01 -12.21 10.56
N ALA A 99 -1.04 -11.88 9.27
CA ALA A 99 -2.13 -12.25 8.39
C ALA A 99 -2.11 -13.77 8.08
N ASP A 100 -3.25 -14.30 7.68
CA ASP A 100 -3.33 -15.64 7.11
C ASP A 100 -2.38 -15.79 5.91
N GLU A 101 -1.75 -16.96 5.78
CA GLU A 101 -0.81 -17.24 4.69
C GLU A 101 -1.43 -17.01 3.30
N ALA A 102 -2.73 -17.30 3.16
CA ALA A 102 -3.46 -17.11 1.91
C ALA A 102 -3.47 -15.65 1.45
N VAL A 103 -3.54 -14.69 2.38
CA VAL A 103 -3.52 -13.24 2.07
C VAL A 103 -2.19 -12.84 1.46
N ASN A 104 -1.08 -13.19 2.12
CA ASN A 104 0.25 -12.86 1.61
C ASN A 104 0.58 -13.59 0.30
N LYS A 105 0.03 -14.78 0.10
CA LYS A 105 0.13 -15.51 -1.17
C LYS A 105 -0.65 -14.81 -2.29
N ASP A 106 -1.83 -14.27 -2.00
CA ASP A 106 -2.62 -13.54 -2.97
C ASP A 106 -1.92 -12.23 -3.37
N ILE A 107 -1.36 -11.49 -2.41
CA ILE A 107 -0.51 -10.32 -2.67
C ILE A 107 0.68 -10.69 -3.58
N ASP A 108 1.40 -11.78 -3.27
CA ASP A 108 2.53 -12.24 -4.08
C ASP A 108 2.11 -12.59 -5.51
N GLN A 109 0.97 -13.24 -5.69
CA GLN A 109 0.44 -13.60 -7.00
C GLN A 109 0.03 -12.36 -7.80
N ALA A 110 -0.61 -11.37 -7.17
CA ALA A 110 -1.01 -10.12 -7.81
C ALA A 110 0.22 -9.35 -8.31
N VAL A 111 1.21 -9.15 -7.44
CA VAL A 111 2.45 -8.44 -7.80
C VAL A 111 3.26 -9.21 -8.84
N THR A 112 3.32 -10.55 -8.75
CA THR A 112 4.05 -11.35 -9.73
C THR A 112 3.41 -11.24 -11.11
N ARG A 113 2.08 -11.27 -11.22
CA ARG A 113 1.38 -11.05 -12.50
C ARG A 113 1.70 -9.68 -13.09
N ALA A 114 1.61 -8.60 -12.31
CA ALA A 114 1.94 -7.26 -12.78
C ALA A 114 3.39 -7.17 -13.31
N ILE A 115 4.37 -7.78 -12.59
CA ILE A 115 5.76 -7.83 -13.05
C ILE A 115 5.90 -8.62 -14.38
N ASP A 116 5.18 -9.71 -14.53
CA ASP A 116 5.25 -10.53 -15.75
C ASP A 116 4.57 -9.84 -16.94
N ASP A 117 3.46 -9.14 -16.70
CA ASP A 117 2.78 -8.30 -17.71
C ASP A 117 3.67 -7.14 -18.14
N PHE A 118 4.33 -6.45 -17.20
CA PHE A 118 5.34 -5.44 -17.53
C PHE A 118 6.48 -5.99 -18.37
N LYS A 119 7.07 -7.14 -18.01
CA LYS A 119 8.15 -7.76 -18.78
C LYS A 119 7.71 -8.11 -20.21
N GLN A 120 6.46 -8.56 -20.37
CA GLN A 120 5.90 -8.84 -21.67
C GLN A 120 5.72 -7.55 -22.49
N ALA A 121 5.21 -6.48 -21.89
CA ALA A 121 5.08 -5.17 -22.53
C ALA A 121 6.46 -4.59 -22.90
N ALA A 122 7.44 -4.68 -22.01
CA ALA A 122 8.80 -4.21 -22.21
C ALA A 122 9.60 -5.01 -23.24
N ALA A 123 9.15 -6.20 -23.62
CA ALA A 123 9.73 -6.96 -24.75
C ALA A 123 9.33 -6.41 -26.12
N GLY A 124 8.34 -5.50 -26.18
CA GLY A 124 7.90 -4.79 -27.38
C GLY A 124 8.75 -3.54 -27.70
N ASP A 125 8.34 -2.83 -28.75
CA ASP A 125 9.05 -1.61 -29.18
C ASP A 125 8.50 -0.31 -28.54
N GLY A 126 7.37 -0.39 -27.83
CA GLY A 126 6.66 0.72 -27.19
C GLY A 126 7.28 1.13 -25.85
N TYR A 127 6.72 2.18 -25.25
CA TYR A 127 6.98 2.52 -23.85
C TYR A 127 6.19 1.57 -22.95
N ALA A 128 6.80 1.15 -21.83
CA ALA A 128 6.09 0.45 -20.76
C ALA A 128 6.55 0.97 -19.40
N GLY A 129 5.58 1.34 -18.58
CA GLY A 129 5.76 1.77 -17.19
C GLY A 129 4.96 0.90 -16.24
N MET A 130 5.47 0.67 -15.04
CA MET A 130 4.74 0.01 -13.95
C MET A 130 5.18 0.58 -12.61
N ASN A 131 4.19 0.94 -11.78
CA ASN A 131 4.42 1.23 -10.38
C ASN A 131 3.48 0.37 -9.53
N VAL A 132 4.03 -0.25 -8.48
CA VAL A 132 3.24 -0.96 -7.47
C VAL A 132 3.65 -0.45 -6.12
N ASP A 133 2.69 0.09 -5.39
CA ASP A 133 2.86 0.66 -4.06
C ASP A 133 1.77 0.18 -3.11
N TYR A 134 1.95 0.36 -1.81
CA TYR A 134 0.95 -0.04 -0.83
C TYR A 134 0.80 0.97 0.30
N GLU A 135 -0.39 1.06 0.85
CA GLU A 135 -0.67 1.88 2.02
C GLU A 135 -1.65 1.20 2.99
N VAL A 136 -1.52 1.49 4.26
CA VAL A 136 -2.53 1.14 5.27
C VAL A 136 -3.59 2.23 5.24
N VAL A 137 -4.72 1.94 4.59
CA VAL A 137 -5.79 2.94 4.40
C VAL A 137 -6.62 3.17 5.64
N SER A 138 -6.70 2.18 6.52
CA SER A 138 -7.35 2.34 7.83
C SER A 138 -6.98 1.23 8.81
N GLU A 139 -7.10 1.55 10.09
CA GLU A 139 -7.05 0.61 11.21
C GLU A 139 -8.18 0.91 12.20
N THR A 140 -8.95 -0.09 12.54
CA THR A 140 -9.97 -0.06 13.59
C THR A 140 -9.62 -1.07 14.68
N GLU A 141 -10.43 -1.17 15.74
CA GLU A 141 -10.25 -2.23 16.74
C GLU A 141 -10.40 -3.63 16.15
N GLN A 142 -11.28 -3.79 15.14
CA GLN A 142 -11.60 -5.08 14.55
C GLN A 142 -10.92 -5.35 13.22
N TYR A 143 -10.65 -4.33 12.41
CA TYR A 143 -10.16 -4.51 11.05
C TYR A 143 -8.85 -3.75 10.80
N TYR A 144 -8.01 -4.37 9.98
CA TYR A 144 -6.82 -3.79 9.38
C TYR A 144 -6.99 -3.78 7.86
N CYS A 145 -6.84 -2.64 7.22
CA CYS A 145 -7.11 -2.46 5.81
C CYS A 145 -5.87 -1.96 5.08
N LEU A 146 -5.37 -2.76 4.14
CA LEU A 146 -4.27 -2.43 3.24
C LEU A 146 -4.81 -2.23 1.83
N ARG A 147 -4.35 -1.18 1.15
CA ARG A 147 -4.48 -0.97 -0.29
C ARG A 147 -3.17 -1.33 -0.97
N LEU A 148 -3.22 -2.13 -2.01
CA LEU A 148 -2.14 -2.38 -2.95
C LEU A 148 -2.53 -1.70 -4.27
N ALA A 149 -1.80 -0.69 -4.68
CA ALA A 149 -2.07 0.14 -5.84
C ALA A 149 -1.17 -0.28 -7.00
N PHE A 150 -1.73 -0.35 -8.20
CA PHE A 150 -1.05 -0.67 -9.44
C PHE A 150 -1.28 0.47 -10.43
N GLU A 151 -0.20 0.94 -11.03
CA GLU A 151 -0.21 1.89 -12.12
C GLU A 151 0.56 1.24 -13.27
N GLU A 152 -0.12 1.00 -14.38
CA GLU A 152 0.46 0.41 -15.57
C GLU A 152 0.35 1.41 -16.72
N THR A 153 1.44 1.64 -17.44
CA THR A 153 1.49 2.55 -18.59
C THR A 153 2.07 1.80 -19.78
N ALA A 154 1.27 1.73 -20.84
CA ALA A 154 1.74 1.26 -22.13
C ALA A 154 1.41 2.32 -23.19
N ALA A 155 0.38 2.15 -24.02
CA ALA A 155 -0.13 3.21 -24.88
C ALA A 155 -0.97 4.23 -24.10
N ASP A 156 -1.78 3.72 -23.15
CA ASP A 156 -2.57 4.49 -22.19
C ASP A 156 -2.17 4.07 -20.77
N GLY A 157 -2.43 4.93 -19.78
CA GLY A 157 -2.28 4.62 -18.37
C GLY A 157 -3.51 3.88 -17.84
N TYR A 158 -3.31 2.91 -16.96
CA TYR A 158 -4.37 2.19 -16.25
C TYR A 158 -4.03 2.05 -14.78
N GLU A 159 -4.96 2.47 -13.93
CA GLU A 159 -4.81 2.41 -12.48
C GLU A 159 -5.88 1.50 -11.86
N TYR A 160 -5.45 0.60 -10.99
CA TYR A 160 -6.35 -0.23 -10.20
C TYR A 160 -5.77 -0.53 -8.83
N SER A 161 -6.63 -0.94 -7.91
CA SER A 161 -6.22 -1.26 -6.55
C SER A 161 -6.86 -2.56 -6.08
N SER A 162 -6.11 -3.30 -5.26
CA SER A 162 -6.63 -4.41 -4.48
C SER A 162 -6.67 -4.02 -3.01
N TYR A 163 -7.79 -4.26 -2.36
CA TYR A 163 -7.98 -3.96 -0.94
C TYR A 163 -8.01 -5.25 -0.13
N TYR A 164 -7.18 -5.30 0.90
CA TYR A 164 -7.09 -6.42 1.83
C TYR A 164 -7.65 -5.98 3.18
N VAL A 165 -8.88 -6.42 3.47
CA VAL A 165 -9.58 -6.14 4.73
C VAL A 165 -9.44 -7.36 5.63
N LEU A 166 -8.66 -7.24 6.71
CA LEU A 166 -8.34 -8.34 7.61
C LEU A 166 -9.07 -8.18 8.94
N ASP A 167 -9.76 -9.22 9.37
CA ASP A 167 -10.25 -9.32 10.75
C ASP A 167 -9.05 -9.50 11.69
N ARG A 168 -8.87 -8.58 12.62
CA ARG A 168 -7.69 -8.54 13.52
C ARG A 168 -7.65 -9.68 14.53
N LYS A 169 -8.76 -10.36 14.75
CA LYS A 169 -8.85 -11.48 15.68
C LYS A 169 -8.46 -12.80 15.03
N SER A 170 -8.90 -13.01 13.78
CA SER A 170 -8.64 -14.27 13.06
C SER A 170 -7.43 -14.19 12.12
N GLY A 171 -7.04 -13.01 11.67
CA GLY A 171 -6.03 -12.79 10.63
C GLY A 171 -6.53 -13.09 9.21
N GLN A 172 -7.80 -13.41 9.06
CA GLN A 172 -8.40 -13.76 7.79
C GLN A 172 -8.91 -12.53 7.05
N GLN A 173 -8.85 -12.58 5.73
CA GLN A 173 -9.49 -11.60 4.87
C GLN A 173 -11.02 -11.80 4.92
N VAL A 174 -11.74 -10.70 4.95
CA VAL A 174 -13.21 -10.66 4.84
C VAL A 174 -13.61 -9.99 3.54
N ASP A 175 -14.71 -10.44 2.95
CA ASP A 175 -15.32 -9.84 1.77
C ASP A 175 -16.44 -8.87 2.14
N LEU A 176 -16.94 -8.13 1.14
CA LEU A 176 -17.99 -7.13 1.33
C LEU A 176 -19.29 -7.74 1.89
N MET A 177 -19.59 -9.02 1.55
CA MET A 177 -20.78 -9.70 2.02
C MET A 177 -20.74 -10.01 3.51
N THR A 178 -19.58 -9.93 4.16
CA THR A 178 -19.48 -9.96 5.62
C THR A 178 -20.26 -8.80 6.27
N PHE A 179 -20.39 -7.70 5.55
CA PHE A 179 -21.12 -6.48 5.96
C PHE A 179 -22.52 -6.42 5.38
N LEU A 180 -22.70 -6.91 4.16
CA LEU A 180 -23.94 -6.91 3.39
C LEU A 180 -24.50 -8.34 3.25
N ASP A 181 -24.79 -9.00 4.39
CA ASP A 181 -25.10 -10.42 4.51
C ASP A 181 -26.56 -10.80 4.15
N THR A 182 -27.34 -9.84 3.61
CA THR A 182 -28.72 -10.04 3.13
C THR A 182 -28.96 -9.24 1.86
N ASP A 183 -29.91 -9.70 1.02
CA ASP A 183 -30.29 -8.99 -0.20
C ASP A 183 -30.78 -7.56 0.09
N ASP A 184 -31.50 -7.34 1.18
CA ASP A 184 -31.97 -6.02 1.58
C ASP A 184 -30.80 -5.06 1.87
N LYS A 185 -29.71 -5.54 2.48
CA LYS A 185 -28.51 -4.74 2.75
C LYS A 185 -27.72 -4.45 1.47
N VAL A 186 -27.61 -5.43 0.58
CA VAL A 186 -27.02 -5.23 -0.75
C VAL A 186 -27.81 -4.18 -1.52
N GLN A 187 -29.13 -4.28 -1.52
CA GLN A 187 -29.99 -3.29 -2.18
C GLN A 187 -29.82 -1.90 -1.58
N ALA A 188 -29.81 -1.77 -0.24
CA ALA A 188 -29.61 -0.48 0.43
C ALA A 188 -28.24 0.13 0.11
N ALA A 189 -27.19 -0.68 0.00
CA ALA A 189 -25.85 -0.25 -0.41
C ALA A 189 -25.85 0.24 -1.87
N ASN A 190 -26.46 -0.52 -2.79
CA ASN A 190 -26.59 -0.12 -4.19
C ASN A 190 -27.34 1.21 -4.35
N GLU A 191 -28.46 1.37 -3.64
CA GLU A 191 -29.24 2.63 -3.64
C GLU A 191 -28.41 3.80 -3.09
N ALA A 192 -27.58 3.57 -2.06
CA ALA A 192 -26.70 4.58 -1.51
C ALA A 192 -25.58 4.98 -2.49
N ILE A 193 -25.01 4.04 -3.24
CA ILE A 193 -24.02 4.28 -4.28
C ILE A 193 -24.64 5.09 -5.42
N VAL A 194 -25.75 4.62 -5.98
CA VAL A 194 -26.45 5.30 -7.08
C VAL A 194 -26.86 6.72 -6.70
N ARG A 195 -27.31 6.93 -5.46
CA ARG A 195 -27.63 8.28 -4.98
C ARG A 195 -26.41 9.18 -4.96
N GLN A 196 -25.26 8.71 -4.43
CA GLN A 196 -24.02 9.48 -4.41
C GLN A 196 -23.55 9.81 -5.83
N MET A 197 -23.58 8.86 -6.77
CA MET A 197 -23.27 9.10 -8.18
C MET A 197 -24.11 10.24 -8.77
N LYS A 198 -25.43 10.19 -8.55
CA LYS A 198 -26.36 11.23 -9.03
C LYS A 198 -26.15 12.59 -8.37
N ASP A 199 -25.90 12.60 -7.06
CA ASP A 199 -25.64 13.83 -6.31
C ASP A 199 -24.32 14.48 -6.77
N GLU A 200 -23.26 13.68 -7.04
CA GLU A 200 -21.99 14.19 -7.56
C GLU A 200 -22.14 14.74 -8.99
N MET A 201 -22.86 14.04 -9.89
CA MET A 201 -23.14 14.55 -11.24
C MET A 201 -23.99 15.82 -11.22
N ALA A 202 -24.91 15.95 -10.27
CA ALA A 202 -25.72 17.16 -10.12
C ALA A 202 -24.93 18.35 -9.55
N ALA A 203 -23.85 18.08 -8.79
CA ALA A 203 -23.02 19.10 -8.16
C ALA A 203 -21.86 19.57 -9.05
N ASP A 204 -21.39 18.71 -9.97
CA ASP A 204 -20.21 18.95 -10.80
C ASP A 204 -20.40 18.33 -12.20
N ASP A 205 -20.56 19.20 -13.22
CA ASP A 205 -20.75 18.80 -14.63
C ASP A 205 -19.56 17.99 -15.21
N SER A 206 -18.41 17.99 -14.55
CA SER A 206 -17.25 17.18 -14.95
C SER A 206 -17.33 15.73 -14.46
N ARG A 207 -18.26 15.43 -13.55
CA ARG A 207 -18.51 14.08 -13.05
C ARG A 207 -19.47 13.32 -13.97
N SER A 208 -19.14 12.07 -14.23
CA SER A 208 -19.97 11.18 -15.06
C SER A 208 -19.88 9.76 -14.53
N TYR A 209 -21.01 9.12 -14.33
CA TYR A 209 -21.10 7.74 -13.87
C TYR A 209 -22.00 6.93 -14.81
N PHE A 210 -21.70 5.66 -14.96
CA PHE A 210 -22.51 4.73 -15.73
C PHE A 210 -23.72 4.29 -14.90
N VAL A 211 -24.74 5.14 -14.88
CA VAL A 211 -25.97 4.92 -14.13
C VAL A 211 -27.13 5.53 -14.90
N ASP A 212 -28.24 4.78 -15.06
CA ASP A 212 -29.44 5.19 -15.79
C ASP A 212 -29.18 5.58 -17.28
N ASP A 213 -28.10 5.13 -17.87
CA ASP A 213 -27.86 5.33 -19.31
C ASP A 213 -28.81 4.41 -20.11
N ALA A 214 -29.75 5.04 -20.83
CA ALA A 214 -30.74 4.32 -21.61
C ALA A 214 -30.16 3.72 -22.90
N ASP A 215 -29.02 4.24 -23.36
CA ASP A 215 -28.35 3.81 -24.60
C ASP A 215 -27.34 2.68 -24.34
N ASP A 216 -26.85 2.53 -23.09
CA ASP A 216 -25.92 1.47 -22.67
C ASP A 216 -26.37 0.83 -21.35
N LEU A 217 -27.43 0.05 -21.39
CA LEU A 217 -27.96 -0.64 -20.21
C LEU A 217 -27.02 -1.69 -19.63
N GLU A 218 -26.15 -2.29 -20.45
CA GLU A 218 -25.20 -3.32 -20.01
C GLU A 218 -23.99 -2.71 -19.28
N GLY A 219 -23.60 -1.47 -19.62
CA GLY A 219 -22.51 -0.74 -18.98
C GLY A 219 -22.89 -0.10 -17.66
N ASN A 220 -24.19 0.03 -17.34
CA ASN A 220 -24.64 0.66 -16.10
C ASN A 220 -24.26 -0.14 -14.85
N PHE A 221 -23.92 0.57 -13.77
CA PHE A 221 -23.78 -0.05 -12.45
C PHE A 221 -25.06 -0.76 -12.03
N THR A 222 -24.97 -2.01 -11.63
CA THR A 222 -26.11 -2.84 -11.25
C THR A 222 -26.11 -3.22 -9.77
N THR A 223 -25.02 -3.79 -9.28
CA THR A 223 -24.95 -4.30 -7.91
C THR A 223 -23.51 -4.52 -7.46
N VAL A 224 -23.29 -4.38 -6.16
CA VAL A 224 -22.04 -4.84 -5.52
C VAL A 224 -22.07 -6.36 -5.32
N THR A 225 -20.91 -6.98 -5.34
CA THR A 225 -20.73 -8.43 -5.18
C THR A 225 -19.66 -8.72 -4.11
N LYS A 226 -19.38 -9.99 -3.84
CA LYS A 226 -18.30 -10.39 -2.92
C LYS A 226 -16.90 -10.04 -3.47
N GLU A 227 -16.76 -9.86 -4.78
CA GLU A 227 -15.54 -9.47 -5.46
C GLU A 227 -15.34 -7.95 -5.47
N THR A 228 -16.38 -7.17 -5.18
CA THR A 228 -16.29 -5.70 -5.13
C THR A 228 -15.30 -5.27 -4.07
N GLN A 229 -14.35 -4.43 -4.47
CA GLN A 229 -13.30 -3.93 -3.59
C GLN A 229 -13.86 -2.95 -2.56
N PHE A 230 -13.34 -3.00 -1.34
CA PHE A 230 -13.77 -2.12 -0.27
C PHE A 230 -12.75 -2.05 0.85
N TYR A 231 -12.90 -1.08 1.75
CA TYR A 231 -12.23 -1.06 3.04
C TYR A 231 -13.14 -0.54 4.15
N VAL A 232 -12.80 -0.87 5.40
CA VAL A 232 -13.49 -0.36 6.58
C VAL A 232 -12.85 0.97 6.97
N LYS A 233 -13.56 2.09 6.80
CA LYS A 233 -13.05 3.42 7.14
C LYS A 233 -13.01 3.66 8.65
N ASP A 234 -14.09 3.31 9.31
CA ASP A 234 -14.28 3.46 10.76
C ASP A 234 -15.34 2.48 11.28
N ALA A 235 -15.70 2.58 12.57
CA ALA A 235 -16.67 1.69 13.22
C ALA A 235 -18.08 1.72 12.61
N ARG A 236 -18.39 2.68 11.71
CA ARG A 236 -19.72 2.90 11.13
C ARG A 236 -19.74 2.98 9.62
N THR A 237 -18.59 3.01 8.97
CA THR A 237 -18.48 3.33 7.56
C THR A 237 -17.57 2.35 6.86
N ILE A 238 -18.07 1.75 5.79
CA ILE A 238 -17.26 1.09 4.79
C ILE A 238 -17.17 1.98 3.55
N VAL A 239 -16.11 1.85 2.78
CA VAL A 239 -15.92 2.53 1.50
C VAL A 239 -15.84 1.48 0.41
N VAL A 240 -16.77 1.53 -0.51
CA VAL A 240 -16.79 0.66 -1.69
C VAL A 240 -15.98 1.34 -2.79
N CYS A 241 -15.09 0.59 -3.42
CA CYS A 241 -14.12 1.07 -4.39
C CYS A 241 -14.33 0.37 -5.73
N PHE A 242 -14.32 1.15 -6.80
CA PHE A 242 -14.41 0.67 -8.17
C PHE A 242 -13.20 1.11 -8.96
N ALA A 243 -12.61 0.21 -9.71
CA ALA A 243 -11.46 0.51 -10.54
C ALA A 243 -11.79 1.54 -11.62
N GLU A 244 -10.76 2.13 -12.18
CA GLU A 244 -10.84 3.02 -13.33
C GLU A 244 -11.60 2.33 -14.49
N GLY A 245 -12.61 3.03 -15.02
CA GLY A 245 -13.45 2.52 -16.12
C GLY A 245 -14.56 1.55 -15.71
N GLU A 246 -14.66 1.15 -14.41
CA GLU A 246 -15.66 0.16 -13.98
C GLU A 246 -17.07 0.75 -13.84
N VAL A 247 -17.21 1.93 -13.25
CA VAL A 247 -18.51 2.60 -13.02
C VAL A 247 -18.55 4.04 -13.55
N ALA A 248 -17.45 4.49 -14.14
CA ALA A 248 -17.27 5.84 -14.67
C ALA A 248 -16.24 5.81 -15.81
N PRO A 249 -16.20 6.83 -16.69
CA PRO A 249 -15.14 6.95 -17.69
C PRO A 249 -13.74 7.02 -17.07
N TYR A 250 -12.74 6.49 -17.78
CA TYR A 250 -11.34 6.38 -17.32
C TYR A 250 -10.77 7.65 -16.69
N TYR A 251 -11.12 8.84 -17.21
CA TYR A 251 -10.62 10.11 -16.68
C TYR A 251 -11.07 10.42 -15.23
N MET A 252 -12.04 9.67 -14.72
CA MET A 252 -12.53 9.78 -13.34
C MET A 252 -11.62 9.05 -12.34
N GLY A 253 -10.74 8.15 -12.83
CA GLY A 253 -9.91 7.31 -11.99
C GLY A 253 -10.71 6.34 -11.14
N GLU A 254 -10.12 5.88 -10.04
CA GLU A 254 -10.79 5.02 -9.05
C GLU A 254 -11.94 5.78 -8.38
N CYS A 255 -13.15 5.20 -8.38
CA CYS A 255 -14.35 5.77 -7.76
C CYS A 255 -14.60 5.14 -6.39
N ARG A 256 -14.91 5.97 -5.37
CA ARG A 256 -15.09 5.53 -3.99
C ARG A 256 -16.38 6.08 -3.40
N PHE A 257 -17.18 5.20 -2.78
CA PHE A 257 -18.47 5.54 -2.21
C PHE A 257 -18.55 5.12 -0.74
N GLU A 258 -18.89 6.04 0.14
CA GLU A 258 -19.04 5.76 1.57
C GLU A 258 -20.43 5.18 1.87
N ILE A 259 -20.46 4.03 2.53
CA ILE A 259 -21.68 3.36 2.95
C ILE A 259 -21.74 3.34 4.47
N SER A 260 -22.76 3.99 5.03
CA SER A 260 -23.02 3.93 6.47
C SER A 260 -23.57 2.56 6.85
N LEU A 261 -22.95 1.89 7.80
CA LEU A 261 -23.41 0.61 8.34
C LEU A 261 -24.77 0.73 9.04
N ASP A 262 -25.07 1.90 9.62
CA ASP A 262 -26.38 2.18 10.20
C ASP A 262 -27.46 2.23 9.10
N ALA A 263 -27.16 2.81 7.94
CA ALA A 263 -28.10 2.90 6.82
C ALA A 263 -28.42 1.54 6.18
N VAL A 264 -27.47 0.59 6.24
CA VAL A 264 -27.68 -0.77 5.77
C VAL A 264 -28.13 -1.73 6.89
N GLY A 265 -28.50 -1.19 8.06
CA GLY A 265 -29.08 -1.97 9.16
C GLY A 265 -28.09 -2.91 9.89
N LYS A 266 -26.78 -2.67 9.78
CA LYS A 266 -25.78 -3.49 10.49
C LYS A 266 -25.43 -2.96 11.88
N GLY A 267 -25.59 -1.65 12.11
CA GLY A 267 -25.19 -0.99 13.35
C GLY A 267 -23.67 -0.75 13.40
N HIS A 268 -23.10 -0.70 14.62
CA HIS A 268 -21.67 -0.54 14.83
C HIS A 268 -20.91 -1.85 14.70
N LEU A 269 -19.64 -1.77 14.30
CA LEU A 269 -18.66 -2.85 14.31
C LEU A 269 -18.14 -3.09 15.71
#